data_a3fa2036b770abd6d23545b4058a5607
#
_entry.id   a3fa2036b770abd6d23545b4058a5607
#
_cell.length_a   1.000
_cell.length_b   1.000
_cell.length_c   1.000
_cell.angle_alpha   90.00
_cell.angle_beta   90.00
_cell.angle_gamma   90.00
#
_symmetry.space_group_name_H-M   'P 1'
#
loop_
_entity.id
_entity.type
_entity.pdbx_description
1 polymer ?
#
loop_
_entity_poly.entity_id
_entity_poly.type
_entity_poly.pdbx_seq_one_letter_code
_entity_poly.pdbx_strand_id
1 'polypeptide(L)'
;ATHPVAYAQSRKWLLDKLPGHVHLPTTSTASAAKDLLESSYADAAIAAPSITNHFKLITLAKNIGENKQAQTRFIQIGLAGDLSKPTGADKTSVIVELPTDRPGSLLEMLEQFATRGVNLTRIESRPIGDRLGRYRFNIDAEGHVLDESVGEALAGLHRFSPKVSFLGSYPRADKQKTAPSGNNSNGQYSEAKKWLEAIRKAR
;
A
#
# COMPACT_ATOMS: atom_id res chain seq x y z
N ALA A 1 1.83 28.17 -7.07
CA ALA A 1 1.20 26.99 -7.69
C ALA A 1 1.76 25.70 -7.10
N THR A 2 0.93 24.69 -6.85
CA THR A 2 1.35 23.34 -6.46
C THR A 2 0.16 22.37 -6.36
N HIS A 3 0.48 21.07 -6.24
CA HIS A 3 -0.53 20.06 -5.93
C HIS A 3 -1.11 20.25 -4.51
N PRO A 4 -2.43 20.09 -4.29
CA PRO A 4 -3.07 20.35 -2.99
C PRO A 4 -2.42 19.63 -1.79
N VAL A 5 -1.91 18.41 -1.98
CA VAL A 5 -1.21 17.66 -0.92
C VAL A 5 0.11 18.35 -0.52
N ALA A 6 0.87 18.87 -1.48
CA ALA A 6 2.10 19.58 -1.20
C ALA A 6 1.81 20.95 -0.54
N TYR A 7 0.76 21.63 -0.96
CA TYR A 7 0.27 22.82 -0.29
C TYR A 7 -0.08 22.55 1.18
N ALA A 8 -0.87 21.52 1.44
CA ALA A 8 -1.24 21.15 2.81
C ALA A 8 -0.02 20.89 3.71
N GLN A 9 1.02 20.25 3.18
CA GLN A 9 2.28 20.00 3.89
C GLN A 9 3.15 21.23 4.11
N SER A 10 2.91 22.31 3.37
CA SER A 10 3.70 23.55 3.47
C SER A 10 2.90 24.72 4.05
N ARG A 11 1.66 24.47 4.45
CA ARG A 11 0.69 25.50 4.80
C ARG A 11 1.16 26.39 5.96
N LYS A 12 1.71 25.82 7.02
CA LYS A 12 2.17 26.55 8.18
C LYS A 12 3.29 27.54 7.81
N TRP A 13 4.29 27.05 7.06
CA TRP A 13 5.39 27.88 6.57
C TRP A 13 4.90 29.03 5.69
N LEU A 14 3.94 28.73 4.78
CA LEU A 14 3.37 29.73 3.88
C LEU A 14 2.61 30.81 4.65
N LEU A 15 1.81 30.45 5.63
CA LEU A 15 1.07 31.40 6.47
C LEU A 15 2.01 32.29 7.28
N ASP A 16 3.14 31.75 7.76
CA ASP A 16 4.14 32.50 8.53
C ASP A 16 4.97 33.45 7.64
N LYS A 17 5.44 32.99 6.49
CA LYS A 17 6.39 33.72 5.64
C LYS A 17 5.72 34.51 4.52
N LEU A 18 4.55 34.10 4.06
CA LEU A 18 3.82 34.69 2.95
C LEU A 18 2.31 34.78 3.29
N PRO A 19 1.93 35.58 4.29
CA PRO A 19 0.54 35.58 4.79
C PRO A 19 -0.52 35.97 3.79
N GLY A 20 -0.16 36.66 2.69
CA GLY A 20 -1.07 37.08 1.62
C GLY A 20 -1.06 36.16 0.39
N HIS A 21 -0.42 34.99 0.44
CA HIS A 21 -0.32 34.10 -0.72
C HIS A 21 -1.68 33.52 -1.13
N VAL A 22 -1.84 33.30 -2.44
CA VAL A 22 -2.98 32.60 -3.02
C VAL A 22 -2.52 31.25 -3.57
N HIS A 23 -3.18 30.18 -3.17
CA HIS A 23 -2.88 28.84 -3.68
C HIS A 23 -3.56 28.60 -5.02
N LEU A 24 -2.78 28.31 -6.05
CA LEU A 24 -3.23 27.86 -7.36
C LEU A 24 -3.03 26.34 -7.46
N PRO A 25 -4.10 25.53 -7.41
CA PRO A 25 -3.97 24.07 -7.43
C PRO A 25 -3.58 23.59 -8.83
N THR A 26 -2.66 22.62 -8.87
CA THR A 26 -2.19 21.95 -10.09
C THR A 26 -2.31 20.45 -9.97
N THR A 27 -2.26 19.74 -11.08
CA THR A 27 -2.37 18.27 -11.13
C THR A 27 -1.15 17.56 -10.55
N SER A 28 0.02 18.21 -10.56
CA SER A 28 1.25 17.71 -9.95
C SER A 28 2.19 18.86 -9.56
N THR A 29 3.13 18.60 -8.66
CA THR A 29 4.17 19.58 -8.30
C THR A 29 5.13 19.84 -9.47
N ALA A 30 5.32 18.86 -10.35
CA ALA A 30 6.15 19.00 -11.55
C ALA A 30 5.45 19.87 -12.61
N SER A 31 4.13 19.70 -12.82
CA SER A 31 3.39 20.58 -13.74
C SER A 31 3.41 22.02 -13.24
N ALA A 32 3.22 22.26 -11.94
CA ALA A 32 3.33 23.60 -11.38
C ALA A 32 4.64 24.31 -11.73
N ALA A 33 5.76 23.57 -11.62
CA ALA A 33 7.08 24.10 -11.94
C ALA A 33 7.29 24.33 -13.46
N LYS A 34 6.72 23.47 -14.30
CA LYS A 34 6.73 23.65 -15.76
C LYS A 34 5.91 24.85 -16.19
N ASP A 35 4.68 24.93 -15.70
CA ASP A 35 3.74 26.01 -16.05
C ASP A 35 4.27 27.38 -15.63
N LEU A 36 5.08 27.46 -14.55
CA LEU A 36 5.75 28.70 -14.14
C LEU A 36 6.72 29.26 -15.20
N LEU A 37 7.31 28.41 -16.03
CA LEU A 37 8.20 28.82 -17.12
C LEU A 37 7.45 29.16 -18.41
N GLU A 38 6.28 28.57 -18.60
CA GLU A 38 5.50 28.70 -19.84
C GLU A 38 4.44 29.82 -19.78
N SER A 39 4.08 30.24 -18.57
CA SER A 39 3.04 31.26 -18.36
C SER A 39 3.29 32.09 -17.10
N SER A 40 2.71 33.28 -17.08
CA SER A 40 2.79 34.25 -15.96
C SER A 40 1.63 34.09 -14.96
N TYR A 41 0.99 32.92 -14.89
CA TYR A 41 -0.18 32.72 -14.04
C TYR A 41 0.12 32.55 -12.56
N ALA A 42 1.37 32.23 -12.22
CA ALA A 42 1.84 32.08 -10.85
C ALA A 42 3.23 32.70 -10.66
N ASP A 43 3.51 33.23 -9.47
CA ASP A 43 4.79 33.86 -9.15
C ASP A 43 5.83 32.86 -8.65
N ALA A 44 5.38 31.74 -8.08
CA ALA A 44 6.23 30.68 -7.55
C ALA A 44 5.54 29.30 -7.59
N ALA A 45 6.35 28.24 -7.55
CA ALA A 45 5.86 26.87 -7.45
C ALA A 45 6.48 26.16 -6.25
N ILE A 46 5.72 25.24 -5.62
CA ILE A 46 6.23 24.32 -4.61
C ILE A 46 6.39 22.96 -5.27
N ALA A 47 7.62 22.46 -5.26
CA ALA A 47 7.97 21.18 -5.87
C ALA A 47 9.10 20.48 -5.10
N ALA A 48 9.39 19.23 -5.48
CA ALA A 48 10.55 18.52 -4.95
C ALA A 48 11.86 19.22 -5.37
N PRO A 49 12.92 19.19 -4.54
CA PRO A 49 14.21 19.81 -4.87
C PRO A 49 14.81 19.37 -6.21
N SER A 50 14.59 18.11 -6.60
CA SER A 50 15.06 17.54 -7.87
C SER A 50 14.51 18.22 -9.11
N ILE A 51 13.48 19.05 -8.98
CA ILE A 51 12.88 19.77 -10.12
C ILE A 51 13.88 20.71 -10.80
N THR A 52 14.83 21.28 -10.05
CA THR A 52 15.87 22.16 -10.58
C THR A 52 16.89 21.44 -11.46
N ASN A 53 16.94 20.09 -11.44
CA ASN A 53 17.74 19.30 -12.35
C ASN A 53 17.15 19.24 -13.77
N HIS A 54 15.84 19.51 -13.88
CA HIS A 54 15.10 19.40 -15.13
C HIS A 54 14.71 20.77 -15.70
N PHE A 55 14.55 21.77 -14.84
CA PHE A 55 14.12 23.11 -15.24
C PHE A 55 15.04 24.18 -14.65
N LYS A 56 15.30 25.22 -15.43
CA LYS A 56 16.09 26.39 -14.99
C LYS A 56 15.26 27.26 -14.04
N LEU A 57 15.17 26.84 -12.78
CA LEU A 57 14.44 27.52 -11.72
C LEU A 57 15.37 27.90 -10.57
N ILE A 58 15.06 28.99 -9.88
CA ILE A 58 15.78 29.44 -8.70
C ILE A 58 15.05 28.90 -7.46
N THR A 59 15.79 28.30 -6.55
CA THR A 59 15.23 27.85 -5.27
C THR A 59 15.17 29.02 -4.28
N LEU A 60 13.97 29.49 -3.96
CA LEU A 60 13.75 30.60 -3.02
C LEU A 60 13.79 30.12 -1.56
N ALA A 61 13.26 28.95 -1.25
CA ALA A 61 13.26 28.35 0.07
C ALA A 61 13.39 26.84 0.01
N LYS A 62 13.97 26.23 1.04
CA LYS A 62 14.16 24.77 1.15
C LYS A 62 13.51 24.26 2.43
N ASN A 63 13.12 22.97 2.41
CA ASN A 63 12.62 22.25 3.59
C ASN A 63 11.39 22.90 4.23
N ILE A 64 10.49 23.44 3.41
CA ILE A 64 9.28 24.14 3.85
C ILE A 64 8.14 23.20 4.27
N GLY A 65 8.29 21.89 4.04
CA GLY A 65 7.31 20.88 4.43
C GLY A 65 7.31 20.64 5.95
N GLU A 66 6.13 20.53 6.54
CA GLU A 66 5.94 20.31 7.98
C GLU A 66 6.37 18.91 8.40
N ASN A 67 6.01 17.89 7.60
CA ASN A 67 6.38 16.51 7.87
C ASN A 67 7.69 16.14 7.18
N LYS A 68 8.78 16.17 7.94
CA LYS A 68 10.12 15.79 7.46
C LYS A 68 10.26 14.29 7.17
N GLN A 69 9.34 13.47 7.66
CA GLN A 69 9.33 12.01 7.47
C GLN A 69 8.29 11.58 6.43
N ALA A 70 7.70 12.53 5.69
CA ALA A 70 6.75 12.21 4.63
C ALA A 70 7.41 11.30 3.58
N GLN A 71 6.74 10.17 3.30
CA GLN A 71 7.18 9.21 2.29
C GLN A 71 6.09 9.03 1.24
N THR A 72 6.49 8.97 -0.02
CA THR A 72 5.60 8.63 -1.12
C THR A 72 5.83 7.17 -1.50
N ARG A 73 4.76 6.37 -1.45
CA ARG A 73 4.80 4.99 -1.91
C ARG A 73 4.56 4.97 -3.42
N PHE A 74 5.53 4.45 -4.16
CA PHE A 74 5.38 4.13 -5.57
C PHE A 74 5.14 2.63 -5.72
N ILE A 75 4.23 2.24 -6.62
CA ILE A 75 3.99 0.86 -7.00
C ILE A 75 4.25 0.70 -8.49
N GLN A 76 4.92 -0.37 -8.86
CA GLN A 76 5.04 -0.78 -10.25
C GLN A 76 3.89 -1.73 -10.56
N ILE A 77 3.17 -1.46 -11.64
CA ILE A 77 2.09 -2.33 -12.12
C ILE A 77 2.46 -2.90 -13.49
N GLY A 78 1.98 -4.10 -13.76
CA GLY A 78 2.16 -4.79 -15.04
C GLY A 78 0.95 -5.64 -15.39
N LEU A 79 1.00 -6.27 -16.54
CA LEU A 79 0.02 -7.29 -16.92
C LEU A 79 0.17 -8.50 -15.99
N ALA A 80 -0.93 -9.26 -15.84
CA ALA A 80 -0.86 -10.54 -15.13
C ALA A 80 0.13 -11.47 -15.84
N GLY A 81 1.00 -12.09 -15.04
CA GLY A 81 2.07 -12.95 -15.54
C GLY A 81 2.53 -13.93 -14.47
N ASP A 82 3.72 -14.49 -14.67
CA ASP A 82 4.32 -15.43 -13.73
C ASP A 82 4.61 -14.78 -12.37
N LEU A 83 4.49 -15.57 -11.32
CA LEU A 83 4.87 -15.16 -9.97
C LEU A 83 6.38 -14.94 -9.88
N SER A 84 6.79 -13.89 -9.17
CA SER A 84 8.19 -13.73 -8.80
C SER A 84 8.65 -14.89 -7.93
N LYS A 85 9.94 -15.20 -7.96
CA LYS A 85 10.51 -16.19 -7.02
C LYS A 85 10.52 -15.62 -5.61
N PRO A 86 10.22 -16.43 -4.57
CA PRO A 86 10.33 -16.00 -3.18
C PRO A 86 11.74 -15.53 -2.85
N THR A 87 11.85 -14.42 -2.13
CA THR A 87 13.13 -13.85 -1.67
C THR A 87 13.36 -13.99 -0.17
N GLY A 88 12.30 -14.35 0.58
CA GLY A 88 12.28 -14.33 2.04
C GLY A 88 12.07 -12.91 2.62
N ALA A 89 11.95 -11.91 1.75
CA ALA A 89 11.61 -10.54 2.10
C ALA A 89 10.53 -10.03 1.13
N ASP A 90 9.35 -10.65 1.19
CA ASP A 90 8.29 -10.46 0.21
C ASP A 90 7.03 -9.84 0.83
N LYS A 91 6.21 -9.29 -0.02
CA LYS A 91 4.84 -8.86 0.26
C LYS A 91 3.87 -9.48 -0.72
N THR A 92 2.70 -9.81 -0.23
CA THR A 92 1.56 -10.23 -1.02
C THR A 92 0.46 -9.18 -0.92
N SER A 93 0.01 -8.68 -2.06
CA SER A 93 -1.10 -7.71 -2.13
C SER A 93 -2.36 -8.36 -2.66
N VAL A 94 -3.47 -8.09 -1.99
CA VAL A 94 -4.79 -8.60 -2.36
C VAL A 94 -5.87 -7.54 -2.17
N ILE A 95 -6.97 -7.70 -2.91
CA ILE A 95 -8.22 -6.97 -2.67
C ILE A 95 -9.26 -7.99 -2.21
N VAL A 96 -9.89 -7.71 -1.07
CA VAL A 96 -10.91 -8.57 -0.45
C VAL A 96 -12.21 -7.80 -0.33
N GLU A 97 -13.32 -8.35 -0.82
CA GLU A 97 -14.66 -7.81 -0.60
C GLU A 97 -15.30 -8.48 0.62
N LEU A 98 -15.90 -7.72 1.53
CA LEU A 98 -16.66 -8.32 2.63
C LEU A 98 -18.00 -8.90 2.12
N PRO A 99 -18.42 -10.07 2.64
CA PRO A 99 -19.67 -10.70 2.22
C PRO A 99 -20.90 -9.86 2.59
N THR A 100 -20.90 -9.25 3.78
CA THR A 100 -21.97 -8.44 4.31
C THR A 100 -21.42 -7.34 5.22
N ASP A 101 -22.16 -6.23 5.29
CA ASP A 101 -21.91 -5.19 6.29
C ASP A 101 -22.63 -5.57 7.58
N ARG A 102 -21.96 -6.34 8.44
CA ARG A 102 -22.44 -6.76 9.76
C ARG A 102 -21.35 -6.67 10.81
N PRO A 103 -21.70 -6.55 12.08
CA PRO A 103 -20.71 -6.60 13.15
C PRO A 103 -19.84 -7.86 13.04
N GLY A 104 -18.51 -7.69 13.17
CA GLY A 104 -17.56 -8.78 13.11
C GLY A 104 -17.01 -9.14 11.72
N SER A 105 -17.63 -8.72 10.59
CA SER A 105 -17.18 -9.10 9.25
C SER A 105 -15.71 -8.72 8.97
N LEU A 106 -15.28 -7.55 9.40
CA LEU A 106 -13.88 -7.13 9.30
C LEU A 106 -12.97 -7.99 10.18
N LEU A 107 -13.42 -8.32 11.39
CA LEU A 107 -12.64 -9.18 12.30
C LEU A 107 -12.44 -10.57 11.70
N GLU A 108 -13.49 -11.19 11.18
CA GLU A 108 -13.41 -12.51 10.52
C GLU A 108 -12.42 -12.51 9.34
N MET A 109 -12.36 -11.41 8.59
CA MET A 109 -11.38 -11.24 7.52
C MET A 109 -9.95 -11.16 8.08
N LEU A 110 -9.74 -10.38 9.14
CA LEU A 110 -8.41 -10.21 9.76
C LEU A 110 -7.94 -11.49 10.45
N GLU A 111 -8.83 -12.28 11.02
CA GLU A 111 -8.53 -13.58 11.64
C GLU A 111 -7.92 -14.56 10.65
N GLN A 112 -8.25 -14.48 9.35
CA GLN A 112 -7.62 -15.35 8.35
C GLN A 112 -6.10 -15.15 8.28
N PHE A 113 -5.62 -13.95 8.55
CA PHE A 113 -4.20 -13.64 8.62
C PHE A 113 -3.63 -13.89 10.02
N ALA A 114 -4.31 -13.40 11.06
CA ALA A 114 -3.83 -13.43 12.44
C ALA A 114 -3.58 -14.85 12.95
N THR A 115 -4.52 -15.77 12.73
CA THR A 115 -4.42 -17.18 13.16
C THR A 115 -3.30 -17.94 12.46
N ARG A 116 -2.82 -17.44 11.32
CA ARG A 116 -1.71 -18.01 10.54
C ARG A 116 -0.41 -17.24 10.71
N GLY A 117 -0.36 -16.29 11.65
CA GLY A 117 0.85 -15.52 11.96
C GLY A 117 1.31 -14.61 10.82
N VAL A 118 0.41 -14.23 9.91
CA VAL A 118 0.72 -13.33 8.79
C VAL A 118 0.49 -11.89 9.22
N ASN A 119 1.55 -11.09 9.22
CA ASN A 119 1.48 -9.67 9.55
C ASN A 119 0.96 -8.86 8.36
N LEU A 120 0.12 -7.84 8.66
CA LEU A 120 -0.39 -6.90 7.66
C LEU A 120 0.36 -5.57 7.77
N THR A 121 0.96 -5.14 6.65
CA THR A 121 1.68 -3.85 6.57
C THR A 121 0.82 -2.72 6.05
N ARG A 122 -0.35 -3.03 5.48
CA ARG A 122 -1.33 -2.06 5.01
C ARG A 122 -2.72 -2.69 5.00
N ILE A 123 -3.69 -1.89 5.42
CA ILE A 123 -5.10 -2.14 5.20
C ILE A 123 -5.78 -0.81 4.84
N GLU A 124 -6.55 -0.81 3.78
CA GLU A 124 -7.25 0.38 3.31
C GLU A 124 -8.62 0.00 2.78
N SER A 125 -9.67 0.53 3.40
CA SER A 125 -11.05 0.34 2.95
C SER A 125 -11.41 1.32 1.83
N ARG A 126 -12.17 0.81 0.85
CA ARG A 126 -12.76 1.61 -0.22
C ARG A 126 -14.19 1.16 -0.46
N PRO A 127 -15.16 2.09 -0.58
CA PRO A 127 -16.51 1.72 -1.01
C PRO A 127 -16.46 1.12 -2.41
N ILE A 128 -17.29 0.10 -2.66
CA ILE A 128 -17.40 -0.52 -4.00
C ILE A 128 -18.13 0.42 -4.96
N GLY A 129 -19.06 1.23 -4.44
CA GLY A 129 -19.77 2.26 -5.21
C GLY A 129 -21.05 1.77 -5.91
N ASP A 130 -21.43 0.49 -5.75
CA ASP A 130 -22.68 -0.05 -6.29
C ASP A 130 -23.88 0.22 -5.36
N ARG A 131 -23.64 0.20 -4.05
CA ARG A 131 -24.61 0.52 -2.99
C ARG A 131 -23.89 0.85 -1.68
N LEU A 132 -24.59 1.55 -0.77
CA LEU A 132 -24.05 1.85 0.56
C LEU A 132 -23.80 0.57 1.37
N GLY A 133 -22.76 0.62 2.23
CA GLY A 133 -22.41 -0.47 3.14
C GLY A 133 -21.54 -1.57 2.52
N ARG A 134 -21.20 -1.50 1.22
CA ARG A 134 -20.26 -2.48 0.61
C ARG A 134 -18.88 -1.90 0.48
N TYR A 135 -17.92 -2.61 1.08
CA TYR A 135 -16.50 -2.22 1.10
C TYR A 135 -15.63 -3.33 0.54
N ARG A 136 -14.56 -2.90 -0.12
CA ARG A 136 -13.40 -3.73 -0.45
C ARG A 136 -12.19 -3.23 0.33
N PHE A 137 -11.34 -4.15 0.70
CA PHE A 137 -10.11 -3.87 1.44
C PHE A 137 -8.89 -4.17 0.59
N ASN A 138 -8.04 -3.15 0.39
CA ASN A 138 -6.73 -3.33 -0.20
C ASN A 138 -5.77 -3.69 0.94
N ILE A 139 -5.19 -4.88 0.88
CA ILE A 139 -4.37 -5.45 1.95
C ILE A 139 -2.99 -5.77 1.39
N ASP A 140 -1.94 -5.40 2.13
CA ASP A 140 -0.59 -5.88 1.92
C ASP A 140 -0.19 -6.74 3.13
N ALA A 141 0.04 -8.02 2.89
CA ALA A 141 0.49 -9.00 3.85
C ALA A 141 2.01 -9.24 3.69
N GLU A 142 2.70 -9.53 4.76
CA GLU A 142 4.10 -9.98 4.73
C GLU A 142 4.17 -11.44 4.33
N GLY A 143 5.16 -11.76 3.49
CA GLY A 143 5.41 -13.09 2.94
C GLY A 143 4.97 -13.24 1.49
N HIS A 144 5.35 -14.37 0.92
CA HIS A 144 5.06 -14.74 -0.47
C HIS A 144 3.87 -15.71 -0.52
N VAL A 145 3.09 -15.71 -1.59
CA VAL A 145 1.94 -16.63 -1.75
C VAL A 145 2.33 -18.11 -1.71
N LEU A 146 3.60 -18.43 -1.98
CA LEU A 146 4.17 -19.78 -1.86
C LEU A 146 4.55 -20.15 -0.41
N ASP A 147 4.53 -19.20 0.53
CA ASP A 147 4.62 -19.51 1.95
C ASP A 147 3.31 -20.12 2.42
N GLU A 148 3.39 -21.24 3.12
CA GLU A 148 2.20 -21.99 3.55
C GLU A 148 1.24 -21.13 4.37
N SER A 149 1.75 -20.29 5.27
CA SER A 149 0.92 -19.38 6.08
C SER A 149 0.14 -18.38 5.23
N VAL A 150 0.78 -17.78 4.22
CA VAL A 150 0.13 -16.84 3.31
C VAL A 150 -0.87 -17.56 2.39
N GLY A 151 -0.47 -18.71 1.83
CA GLY A 151 -1.35 -19.53 0.99
C GLY A 151 -2.63 -19.96 1.72
N GLU A 152 -2.49 -20.45 2.95
CA GLU A 152 -3.61 -20.85 3.81
C GLU A 152 -4.50 -19.65 4.22
N ALA A 153 -3.90 -18.45 4.45
CA ALA A 153 -4.66 -17.26 4.70
C ALA A 153 -5.52 -16.87 3.49
N LEU A 154 -4.93 -16.89 2.29
CA LEU A 154 -5.66 -16.59 1.05
C LEU A 154 -6.74 -17.65 0.75
N ALA A 155 -6.47 -18.93 1.01
CA ALA A 155 -7.48 -19.98 0.89
C ALA A 155 -8.65 -19.78 1.87
N GLY A 156 -8.35 -19.34 3.10
CA GLY A 156 -9.37 -18.94 4.09
C GLY A 156 -10.21 -17.76 3.60
N LEU A 157 -9.57 -16.71 3.13
CA LEU A 157 -10.25 -15.55 2.54
C LEU A 157 -11.13 -15.93 1.36
N HIS A 158 -10.66 -16.80 0.48
CA HIS A 158 -11.43 -17.23 -0.69
C HIS A 158 -12.71 -17.98 -0.31
N ARG A 159 -12.71 -18.74 0.80
CA ARG A 159 -13.92 -19.39 1.33
C ARG A 159 -14.87 -18.42 2.02
N PHE A 160 -14.33 -17.36 2.64
CA PHE A 160 -15.08 -16.39 3.43
C PHE A 160 -15.68 -15.27 2.57
N SER A 161 -14.91 -14.75 1.62
CA SER A 161 -15.22 -13.55 0.85
C SER A 161 -15.91 -13.88 -0.47
N PRO A 162 -16.90 -13.08 -0.93
CA PRO A 162 -17.52 -13.23 -2.24
C PRO A 162 -16.51 -13.00 -3.39
N LYS A 163 -15.44 -12.22 -3.11
CA LYS A 163 -14.41 -11.95 -4.09
C LYS A 163 -13.09 -11.63 -3.42
N VAL A 164 -12.06 -12.36 -3.83
CA VAL A 164 -10.66 -12.10 -3.54
C VAL A 164 -9.91 -11.91 -4.86
N SER A 165 -9.27 -10.75 -5.02
CA SER A 165 -8.42 -10.47 -6.18
C SER A 165 -6.97 -10.46 -5.73
N PHE A 166 -6.19 -11.42 -6.20
CA PHE A 166 -4.75 -11.48 -6.00
C PHE A 166 -4.06 -10.49 -6.93
N LEU A 167 -3.26 -9.58 -6.39
CA LEU A 167 -2.54 -8.56 -7.15
C LEU A 167 -1.08 -8.93 -7.40
N GLY A 168 -0.52 -9.82 -6.60
CA GLY A 168 0.83 -10.32 -6.75
C GLY A 168 1.55 -10.53 -5.43
N SER A 169 2.61 -11.34 -5.49
CA SER A 169 3.65 -11.43 -4.47
C SER A 169 4.94 -10.92 -5.08
N TYR A 170 5.64 -10.04 -4.36
CA TYR A 170 6.79 -9.32 -4.87
C TYR A 170 7.77 -8.94 -3.76
N PRO A 171 9.08 -8.74 -4.08
CA PRO A 171 10.08 -8.35 -3.09
C PRO A 171 9.76 -7.01 -2.42
N ARG A 172 9.99 -6.92 -1.12
CA ARG A 172 9.90 -5.67 -0.35
C ARG A 172 11.02 -4.72 -0.72
N ALA A 173 10.70 -3.43 -0.89
CA ALA A 173 11.69 -2.40 -1.21
C ALA A 173 12.71 -2.20 -0.07
N ASP A 174 12.29 -2.40 1.20
CA ASP A 174 13.15 -2.29 2.39
C ASP A 174 13.99 -3.55 2.65
N LYS A 175 13.77 -4.63 1.89
CA LYS A 175 14.47 -5.92 1.99
C LYS A 175 14.42 -6.55 3.40
N GLN A 176 13.50 -6.13 4.25
CA GLN A 176 13.33 -6.71 5.58
C GLN A 176 12.77 -8.13 5.46
N LYS A 177 13.52 -9.11 5.97
CA LYS A 177 13.10 -10.50 5.96
C LYS A 177 11.89 -10.69 6.88
N THR A 178 10.93 -11.45 6.42
CA THR A 178 9.78 -11.86 7.20
C THR A 178 10.14 -13.16 7.93
N ALA A 179 10.09 -13.14 9.25
CA ALA A 179 10.20 -14.36 10.05
C ALA A 179 8.79 -14.84 10.40
N PRO A 180 8.41 -16.09 10.08
CA PRO A 180 7.14 -16.63 10.52
C PRO A 180 7.05 -16.59 12.04
N SER A 181 5.93 -16.14 12.59
CA SER A 181 5.72 -16.09 14.05
C SER A 181 5.20 -17.42 14.59
N GLY A 182 5.72 -17.83 15.75
CA GLY A 182 5.24 -19.02 16.46
C GLY A 182 5.31 -20.29 15.61
N ASN A 183 4.21 -21.03 15.58
CA ASN A 183 4.08 -22.34 14.91
C ASN A 183 3.67 -22.22 13.42
N ASN A 184 4.02 -21.14 12.75
CA ASN A 184 3.56 -20.84 11.39
C ASN A 184 4.67 -20.92 10.31
N SER A 185 5.74 -21.70 10.57
CA SER A 185 6.77 -21.96 9.56
C SER A 185 6.29 -22.97 8.50
N ASN A 186 6.81 -22.86 7.28
CA ASN A 186 6.50 -23.83 6.20
C ASN A 186 6.76 -25.29 6.63
N GLY A 187 7.79 -25.52 7.47
CA GLY A 187 8.09 -26.86 8.01
C GLY A 187 6.96 -27.41 8.88
N GLN A 188 6.41 -26.61 9.76
CA GLN A 188 5.30 -27.00 10.65
C GLN A 188 4.00 -27.28 9.89
N TYR A 189 3.69 -26.48 8.88
CA TYR A 189 2.57 -26.77 7.98
C TYR A 189 2.77 -28.10 7.23
N SER A 190 3.98 -28.36 6.74
CA SER A 190 4.30 -29.60 6.05
C SER A 190 4.18 -30.82 6.98
N GLU A 191 4.64 -30.70 8.23
CA GLU A 191 4.50 -31.74 9.24
C GLU A 191 3.03 -32.02 9.58
N ALA A 192 2.24 -30.98 9.82
CA ALA A 192 0.81 -31.10 10.07
C ALA A 192 0.06 -31.78 8.92
N LYS A 193 0.39 -31.43 7.66
CA LYS A 193 -0.19 -32.07 6.49
C LYS A 193 0.15 -33.57 6.43
N LYS A 194 1.43 -33.93 6.66
CA LYS A 194 1.85 -35.36 6.69
C LYS A 194 1.14 -36.13 7.79
N TRP A 195 1.01 -35.55 8.96
CA TRP A 195 0.27 -36.17 10.07
C TRP A 195 -1.19 -36.45 9.70
N LEU A 196 -1.88 -35.46 9.12
CA LEU A 196 -3.27 -35.60 8.69
C LEU A 196 -3.42 -36.65 7.58
N GLU A 197 -2.49 -36.70 6.62
CA GLU A 197 -2.48 -37.75 5.57
C GLU A 197 -2.30 -39.14 6.16
N ALA A 198 -1.45 -39.30 7.17
CA ALA A 198 -1.28 -40.59 7.85
C ALA A 198 -2.58 -41.06 8.51
N ILE A 199 -3.32 -40.16 9.18
CA ILE A 199 -4.64 -40.48 9.74
C ILE A 199 -5.63 -40.91 8.65
N ARG A 200 -5.67 -40.21 7.54
CA ARG A 200 -6.59 -40.51 6.43
C ARG A 200 -6.28 -41.87 5.75
N LYS A 201 -5.02 -42.28 5.74
CA LYS A 201 -4.56 -43.59 5.18
C LYS A 201 -4.71 -44.74 6.16
N ALA A 202 -4.81 -44.48 7.45
CA ALA A 202 -4.99 -45.49 8.49
C ALA A 202 -6.43 -46.06 8.58
N ARG A 203 -7.29 -45.68 7.67
CA ARG A 203 -8.65 -46.24 7.47
C ARG A 203 -8.68 -47.13 6.21
#